data_6db18a818a56754b8a768e066afb84d4
#
_entry.id   6db18a818a56754b8a768e066afb84d4
#
_cell.length_a   1.000
_cell.length_b   1.000
_cell.length_c   1.000
_cell.angle_alpha   90.00
_cell.angle_beta   90.00
_cell.angle_gamma   90.00
#
_symmetry.space_group_name_H-M   'P 1'
#
loop_
_entity.id
_entity.type
_entity.pdbx_description
1 polymer ?
#
loop_
_entity_poly.entity_id
_entity_poly.type
_entity_poly.pdbx_seq_one_letter_code
_entity_poly.pdbx_strand_id
1 'polypeptide(L)'
;NVNITKVTRENGKVQVYIGDEMEEYDKIIVTAPLQYLPSYFDATEQEKALFSKIDYERYDVTAITCKKGTYYPDMSGYLFDNMVPERLGHLMVFYHRWKNEPNQVLTTYVLRNYKGKELKTYEEAKKMAWDDMKLCGIDIDKCVYERKWYYFPHVFEKDYADGWYEKVESMQGQLNTYYAGEIMSFGDMEETVQYSKDLVERFF
;
A
#
# COMPACT_ATOMS: atom_id res chain seq x y z
N ASN A 1 7.66 13.74 13.01
CA ASN A 1 6.43 12.94 12.98
C ASN A 1 5.43 13.57 13.94
N VAL A 2 4.31 14.04 13.40
CA VAL A 2 3.18 14.59 14.18
C VAL A 2 1.99 13.67 14.02
N ASN A 3 1.25 13.47 15.08
CA ASN A 3 0.02 12.69 15.04
C ASN A 3 -1.18 13.64 15.02
N ILE A 4 -1.86 13.73 13.87
CA ILE A 4 -3.11 14.46 13.75
C ILE A 4 -4.19 13.68 14.49
N THR A 5 -4.82 14.31 15.47
CA THR A 5 -5.84 13.67 16.33
C THR A 5 -7.25 13.96 15.86
N LYS A 6 -7.46 15.11 15.19
CA LYS A 6 -8.78 15.53 14.68
C LYS A 6 -8.61 16.55 13.56
N VAL A 7 -9.53 16.53 12.61
CA VAL A 7 -9.71 17.58 11.60
C VAL A 7 -11.19 17.95 11.55
N THR A 8 -11.51 19.25 11.56
CA THR A 8 -12.87 19.77 11.34
C THR A 8 -12.86 20.81 10.23
N ARG A 9 -13.96 20.90 9.51
CA ARG A 9 -14.11 21.76 8.32
C ARG A 9 -15.34 22.65 8.49
N GLU A 10 -15.15 23.81 9.09
CA GLU A 10 -16.23 24.73 9.46
C GLU A 10 -15.93 26.15 8.98
N ASN A 11 -16.97 26.93 8.68
CA ASN A 11 -16.88 28.34 8.31
C ASN A 11 -15.90 28.64 7.14
N GLY A 12 -15.75 27.70 6.20
CA GLY A 12 -14.85 27.86 5.07
C GLY A 12 -13.36 27.69 5.41
N LYS A 13 -13.06 27.11 6.57
CA LYS A 13 -11.70 26.81 7.06
C LYS A 13 -11.56 25.35 7.44
N VAL A 14 -10.32 24.91 7.50
CA VAL A 14 -9.92 23.57 7.97
C VAL A 14 -9.11 23.72 9.25
N GLN A 15 -9.59 23.13 10.33
CA GLN A 15 -8.92 23.12 11.63
C GLN A 15 -8.27 21.78 11.86
N VAL A 16 -6.96 21.75 12.07
CA VAL A 16 -6.15 20.55 12.29
C VAL A 16 -5.66 20.54 13.73
N TYR A 17 -5.96 19.46 14.44
CA TYR A 17 -5.60 19.27 15.84
C TYR A 17 -4.42 18.31 15.97
N ILE A 18 -3.40 18.74 16.70
CA ILE A 18 -2.18 18.00 17.01
C ILE A 18 -2.03 17.97 18.52
N GLY A 19 -2.55 16.91 19.16
CA GLY A 19 -2.72 16.92 20.62
C GLY A 19 -3.68 18.03 21.04
N ASP A 20 -3.21 18.95 21.91
CA ASP A 20 -3.99 20.09 22.41
C ASP A 20 -3.82 21.36 21.54
N GLU A 21 -2.94 21.32 20.54
CA GLU A 21 -2.71 22.46 19.64
C GLU A 21 -3.66 22.38 18.44
N MET A 22 -4.14 23.54 17.98
CA MET A 22 -5.00 23.66 16.81
C MET A 22 -4.43 24.70 15.86
N GLU A 23 -4.31 24.30 14.60
CA GLU A 23 -3.93 25.21 13.51
C GLU A 23 -5.07 25.30 12.47
N GLU A 24 -5.23 26.48 11.88
CA GLU A 24 -6.26 26.75 10.89
C GLU A 24 -5.67 26.98 9.49
N TYR A 25 -6.29 26.36 8.49
CA TYR A 25 -5.86 26.42 7.09
C TYR A 25 -7.04 26.76 6.17
N ASP A 26 -6.72 27.29 5.00
CA ASP A 26 -7.72 27.56 3.96
C ASP A 26 -8.17 26.28 3.24
N LYS A 27 -7.25 25.33 3.04
CA LYS A 27 -7.46 24.11 2.29
C LYS A 27 -6.62 22.97 2.87
N ILE A 28 -7.05 21.74 2.65
CA ILE A 28 -6.28 20.55 2.99
C ILE A 28 -6.21 19.59 1.78
N ILE A 29 -5.03 19.02 1.53
CA ILE A 29 -4.84 17.90 0.60
C ILE A 29 -4.55 16.66 1.45
N VAL A 30 -5.42 15.64 1.35
CA VAL A 30 -5.26 14.38 2.04
C VAL A 30 -4.53 13.39 1.14
N THR A 31 -3.34 12.99 1.54
CA THR A 31 -2.52 11.98 0.86
C THR A 31 -2.39 10.69 1.68
N ALA A 32 -2.93 10.69 2.90
CA ALA A 32 -2.99 9.52 3.76
C ALA A 32 -4.07 8.54 3.28
N PRO A 33 -4.00 7.24 3.71
CA PRO A 33 -4.99 6.24 3.32
C PRO A 33 -6.41 6.65 3.70
N LEU A 34 -7.27 6.88 2.68
CA LEU A 34 -8.59 7.50 2.83
C LEU A 34 -9.57 6.68 3.68
N GLN A 35 -9.45 5.35 3.74
CA GLN A 35 -10.31 4.51 4.57
C GLN A 35 -10.21 4.83 6.07
N TYR A 36 -9.10 5.42 6.52
CA TYR A 36 -8.92 5.83 7.92
C TYR A 36 -9.39 7.26 8.20
N LEU A 37 -9.63 8.05 7.16
CA LEU A 37 -10.04 9.44 7.27
C LEU A 37 -11.24 9.63 8.22
N PRO A 38 -12.32 8.82 8.17
CA PRO A 38 -13.45 8.99 9.06
C PRO A 38 -13.13 8.83 10.56
N SER A 39 -11.97 8.29 10.91
CA SER A 39 -11.59 8.10 12.32
C SER A 39 -11.07 9.38 12.99
N TYR A 40 -10.64 10.38 12.21
CA TYR A 40 -10.09 11.64 12.71
C TYR A 40 -10.60 12.89 11.97
N PHE A 41 -11.46 12.73 10.98
CA PHE A 41 -12.15 13.82 10.28
C PHE A 41 -13.62 13.88 10.67
N ASP A 42 -14.21 15.06 10.51
CA ASP A 42 -15.67 15.28 10.48
C ASP A 42 -16.29 14.76 9.16
N ALA A 43 -15.98 13.53 8.81
CA ALA A 43 -16.31 12.95 7.52
C ALA A 43 -17.83 12.93 7.26
N THR A 44 -18.20 13.38 6.06
CA THR A 44 -19.57 13.32 5.56
C THR A 44 -20.01 11.87 5.34
N GLU A 45 -21.31 11.63 5.23
CA GLU A 45 -21.85 10.29 4.92
C GLU A 45 -21.38 9.80 3.54
N GLN A 46 -21.18 10.71 2.58
CA GLN A 46 -20.64 10.37 1.27
C GLN A 46 -19.18 9.92 1.36
N GLU A 47 -18.32 10.63 2.09
CA GLU A 47 -16.92 10.25 2.33
C GLU A 47 -16.84 8.88 3.02
N LYS A 48 -17.61 8.68 4.10
CA LYS A 48 -17.68 7.39 4.80
C LYS A 48 -18.09 6.25 3.87
N ALA A 49 -19.13 6.46 3.06
CA ALA A 49 -19.65 5.46 2.15
C ALA A 49 -18.65 5.09 1.04
N LEU A 50 -17.92 6.07 0.49
CA LEU A 50 -16.94 5.82 -0.55
C LEU A 50 -15.64 5.22 0.02
N PHE A 51 -15.10 5.79 1.09
CA PHE A 51 -13.80 5.37 1.61
C PHE A 51 -13.83 4.01 2.32
N SER A 52 -15.00 3.57 2.82
CA SER A 52 -15.17 2.22 3.35
C SER A 52 -15.04 1.10 2.31
N LYS A 53 -15.04 1.44 1.01
CA LYS A 53 -14.92 0.49 -0.10
C LYS A 53 -13.49 0.21 -0.52
N ILE A 54 -12.53 0.98 0.01
CA ILE A 54 -11.11 0.82 -0.31
C ILE A 54 -10.58 -0.42 0.41
N ASP A 55 -9.96 -1.30 -0.36
CA ASP A 55 -9.22 -2.46 0.16
C ASP A 55 -7.74 -2.38 -0.28
N TYR A 56 -6.95 -3.28 0.27
CA TYR A 56 -5.50 -3.36 0.07
C TYR A 56 -5.07 -4.79 -0.15
N GLU A 57 -4.02 -4.97 -0.93
CA GLU A 57 -3.32 -6.24 -0.96
C GLU A 57 -2.51 -6.46 0.32
N ARG A 58 -2.59 -7.67 0.88
CA ARG A 58 -1.78 -8.11 2.03
C ARG A 58 -0.45 -8.64 1.52
N TYR A 59 0.50 -7.73 1.41
CA TYR A 59 1.78 -7.94 0.75
C TYR A 59 2.91 -8.03 1.77
N ASP A 60 3.47 -9.22 1.91
CA ASP A 60 4.54 -9.45 2.87
C ASP A 60 5.90 -9.35 2.19
N VAL A 61 6.78 -8.61 2.82
CA VAL A 61 8.16 -8.43 2.37
C VAL A 61 9.09 -8.96 3.45
N THR A 62 10.00 -9.86 3.07
CA THR A 62 11.10 -10.27 3.95
C THR A 62 12.44 -9.99 3.31
N ALA A 63 13.41 -9.60 4.13
CA ALA A 63 14.79 -9.47 3.74
C ALA A 63 15.61 -10.56 4.45
N ILE A 64 16.28 -11.39 3.68
CA ILE A 64 17.00 -12.58 4.18
C ILE A 64 18.46 -12.56 3.77
N THR A 65 19.32 -13.19 4.58
CA THR A 65 20.66 -13.56 4.18
C THR A 65 20.74 -15.05 3.91
N CYS A 66 21.65 -15.46 3.03
CA CYS A 66 21.81 -16.85 2.61
C CYS A 66 23.05 -17.47 3.24
N LYS A 67 23.04 -18.80 3.41
CA LYS A 67 24.19 -19.54 3.90
C LYS A 67 25.35 -19.49 2.90
N LYS A 68 26.54 -19.59 3.41
CA LYS A 68 27.75 -19.64 2.58
C LYS A 68 27.68 -20.83 1.62
N GLY A 69 28.00 -20.60 0.36
CA GLY A 69 27.96 -21.63 -0.69
C GLY A 69 26.59 -21.80 -1.35
N THR A 70 25.58 -21.06 -0.92
CA THR A 70 24.28 -21.03 -1.59
C THR A 70 24.37 -20.34 -2.94
N TYR A 71 23.54 -20.79 -3.88
CA TYR A 71 23.36 -20.09 -5.16
C TYR A 71 22.72 -18.71 -4.92
N TYR A 72 23.35 -17.68 -5.50
CA TYR A 72 22.79 -16.34 -5.54
C TYR A 72 22.40 -16.02 -6.97
N PRO A 73 21.12 -15.76 -7.25
CA PRO A 73 20.71 -15.31 -8.57
C PRO A 73 21.31 -13.92 -8.86
N ASP A 74 21.65 -13.69 -10.11
CA ASP A 74 22.29 -12.43 -10.52
C ASP A 74 21.45 -11.19 -10.29
N MET A 75 20.12 -11.30 -10.34
CA MET A 75 19.20 -10.17 -10.18
C MET A 75 17.92 -10.54 -9.44
N SER A 76 16.97 -11.15 -10.13
CA SER A 76 15.64 -11.47 -9.59
C SER A 76 15.13 -12.78 -10.12
N GLY A 77 14.29 -13.44 -9.34
CA GLY A 77 13.53 -14.60 -9.76
C GLY A 77 12.03 -14.30 -9.65
N TYR A 78 11.31 -14.62 -10.71
CA TYR A 78 9.86 -14.56 -10.75
C TYR A 78 9.30 -15.98 -10.85
N LEU A 79 8.47 -16.37 -9.90
CA LEU A 79 7.84 -17.67 -9.86
C LEU A 79 6.40 -17.55 -10.40
N PHE A 80 6.28 -17.51 -11.71
CA PHE A 80 4.99 -17.29 -12.39
C PHE A 80 3.93 -18.35 -12.03
N ASP A 81 4.32 -19.59 -11.81
CA ASP A 81 3.41 -20.65 -11.38
C ASP A 81 2.78 -20.40 -10.01
N ASN A 82 3.39 -19.51 -9.21
CA ASN A 82 2.86 -19.10 -7.90
C ASN A 82 1.94 -17.87 -7.98
N MET A 83 1.83 -17.21 -9.15
CA MET A 83 1.03 -15.99 -9.33
C MET A 83 -0.43 -16.31 -9.72
N VAL A 84 -0.99 -17.35 -9.13
CA VAL A 84 -2.39 -17.76 -9.31
C VAL A 84 -3.09 -17.87 -7.95
N PRO A 85 -4.41 -17.68 -7.89
CA PRO A 85 -5.14 -17.65 -6.60
C PRO A 85 -4.95 -18.90 -5.74
N GLU A 86 -4.80 -20.08 -6.37
CA GLU A 86 -4.62 -21.37 -5.70
C GLU A 86 -3.25 -21.48 -5.01
N ARG A 87 -2.31 -20.63 -5.39
CA ARG A 87 -0.93 -20.62 -4.88
C ARG A 87 -0.63 -19.44 -3.97
N LEU A 88 -1.65 -18.74 -3.47
CA LEU A 88 -1.47 -17.65 -2.52
C LEU A 88 -0.71 -18.08 -1.26
N GLY A 89 0.19 -17.22 -0.81
CA GLY A 89 1.12 -17.49 0.28
C GLY A 89 2.45 -18.08 -0.17
N HIS A 90 2.57 -18.51 -1.42
CA HIS A 90 3.84 -18.94 -2.01
C HIS A 90 4.70 -17.74 -2.41
N LEU A 91 5.99 -17.97 -2.56
CA LEU A 91 6.93 -16.95 -3.03
C LEU A 91 6.59 -16.56 -4.47
N MET A 92 6.37 -15.27 -4.70
CA MET A 92 6.11 -14.74 -6.04
C MET A 92 7.38 -14.24 -6.71
N VAL A 93 8.14 -13.47 -5.96
CA VAL A 93 9.33 -12.78 -6.48
C VAL A 93 10.39 -12.71 -5.39
N PHE A 94 11.64 -12.79 -5.80
CA PHE A 94 12.76 -12.39 -4.97
C PHE A 94 13.74 -11.53 -5.77
N TYR A 95 14.41 -10.60 -5.08
CA TYR A 95 15.38 -9.70 -5.68
C TYR A 95 16.74 -9.79 -4.99
N HIS A 96 17.78 -9.95 -5.81
CA HIS A 96 19.16 -9.68 -5.48
C HIS A 96 19.55 -8.33 -6.10
N ARG A 97 19.52 -7.26 -5.29
CA ARG A 97 19.53 -5.89 -5.80
C ARG A 97 20.86 -5.44 -6.39
N TRP A 98 21.94 -6.02 -5.91
CA TRP A 98 23.30 -5.60 -6.31
C TRP A 98 24.07 -6.80 -6.84
N LYS A 99 24.22 -6.83 -8.13
CA LYS A 99 24.95 -7.90 -8.81
C LYS A 99 26.41 -7.98 -8.33
N ASN A 100 26.94 -9.21 -8.20
CA ASN A 100 28.33 -9.51 -7.84
C ASN A 100 28.76 -9.15 -6.40
N GLU A 101 27.84 -8.80 -5.51
CA GLU A 101 28.19 -8.56 -4.12
C GLU A 101 27.90 -9.81 -3.28
N PRO A 102 28.90 -10.50 -2.74
CA PRO A 102 28.69 -11.66 -1.88
C PRO A 102 28.02 -11.24 -0.55
N ASN A 103 27.24 -12.11 0.04
CA ASN A 103 26.55 -11.91 1.31
C ASN A 103 25.47 -10.81 1.33
N GLN A 104 24.90 -10.49 0.19
CA GLN A 104 23.80 -9.54 0.12
C GLN A 104 22.50 -10.11 0.68
N VAL A 105 21.64 -9.16 0.99
CA VAL A 105 20.27 -9.43 1.38
C VAL A 105 19.43 -9.69 0.13
N LEU A 106 18.74 -10.83 0.09
CA LEU A 106 17.64 -11.07 -0.85
C LEU A 106 16.34 -10.51 -0.26
N THR A 107 15.57 -9.81 -1.07
CA THR A 107 14.23 -9.36 -0.71
C THR A 107 13.21 -10.28 -1.35
N THR A 108 12.27 -10.79 -0.58
CA THR A 108 11.21 -11.70 -1.05
C THR A 108 9.84 -11.05 -0.93
N TYR A 109 8.92 -11.45 -1.79
CA TYR A 109 7.57 -10.89 -1.87
C TYR A 109 6.52 -12.00 -1.95
N VAL A 110 5.50 -11.88 -1.10
CA VAL A 110 4.41 -12.85 -0.98
C VAL A 110 3.08 -12.12 -0.88
N LEU A 111 2.07 -12.61 -1.59
CA LEU A 111 0.68 -12.14 -1.50
C LEU A 111 -0.15 -13.15 -0.68
N ARG A 112 -0.96 -12.65 0.29
CA ARG A 112 -1.73 -13.53 1.20
C ARG A 112 -3.23 -13.44 1.05
N ASN A 113 -3.74 -12.45 0.34
CA ASN A 113 -5.18 -12.27 0.16
C ASN A 113 -5.58 -12.37 -1.31
N TYR A 114 -6.87 -12.64 -1.49
CA TYR A 114 -7.51 -12.60 -2.79
C TYR A 114 -8.92 -12.06 -2.64
N LYS A 115 -9.28 -11.06 -3.46
CA LYS A 115 -10.58 -10.38 -3.42
C LYS A 115 -11.01 -10.01 -2.00
N GLY A 116 -10.16 -9.31 -1.28
CA GLY A 116 -10.39 -8.82 0.08
C GLY A 116 -10.32 -9.88 1.19
N LYS A 117 -10.14 -11.16 0.86
CA LYS A 117 -10.07 -12.25 1.84
C LYS A 117 -8.64 -12.70 2.05
N GLU A 118 -8.18 -12.62 3.28
CA GLU A 118 -6.90 -13.19 3.70
C GLU A 118 -7.03 -14.72 3.76
N LEU A 119 -6.33 -15.41 2.87
CA LEU A 119 -6.43 -16.88 2.72
C LEU A 119 -5.32 -17.64 3.45
N LYS A 120 -4.26 -16.95 3.84
CA LYS A 120 -3.12 -17.48 4.59
C LYS A 120 -2.72 -16.54 5.70
N THR A 121 -2.37 -17.12 6.83
CA THR A 121 -1.69 -16.36 7.89
C THR A 121 -0.28 -15.96 7.45
N TYR A 122 0.28 -14.96 8.09
CA TYR A 122 1.66 -14.55 7.82
C TYR A 122 2.67 -15.68 8.02
N GLU A 123 2.53 -16.45 9.10
CA GLU A 123 3.47 -17.55 9.43
C GLU A 123 3.37 -18.70 8.42
N GLU A 124 2.16 -19.05 7.96
CA GLU A 124 1.97 -20.04 6.89
C GLU A 124 2.64 -19.56 5.60
N ALA A 125 2.38 -18.34 5.17
CA ALA A 125 2.93 -17.78 3.95
C ALA A 125 4.47 -17.67 4.02
N LYS A 126 5.01 -17.20 5.13
CA LYS A 126 6.45 -17.15 5.37
C LYS A 126 7.10 -18.53 5.24
N LYS A 127 6.50 -19.54 5.86
CA LYS A 127 7.00 -20.91 5.76
C LYS A 127 6.97 -21.43 4.32
N MET A 128 5.85 -21.22 3.62
CA MET A 128 5.69 -21.63 2.21
C MET A 128 6.74 -20.96 1.32
N ALA A 129 6.93 -19.65 1.46
CA ALA A 129 7.92 -18.89 0.71
C ALA A 129 9.37 -19.39 0.97
N TRP A 130 9.67 -19.76 2.20
CA TRP A 130 11.00 -20.30 2.53
C TRP A 130 11.22 -21.71 2.01
N ASP A 131 10.18 -22.53 1.96
CA ASP A 131 10.22 -23.84 1.30
C ASP A 131 10.42 -23.67 -0.23
N ASP A 132 9.76 -22.69 -0.84
CA ASP A 132 9.97 -22.35 -2.26
C ASP A 132 11.40 -21.84 -2.52
N MET A 133 11.98 -21.01 -1.63
CA MET A 133 13.38 -20.57 -1.74
C MET A 133 14.35 -21.77 -1.77
N LYS A 134 14.11 -22.78 -0.94
CA LYS A 134 14.93 -24.01 -0.96
C LYS A 134 14.81 -24.74 -2.30
N LEU A 135 13.61 -24.83 -2.87
CA LEU A 135 13.41 -25.42 -4.19
C LEU A 135 14.17 -24.67 -5.28
N CYS A 136 14.35 -23.37 -5.12
CA CYS A 136 15.19 -22.54 -5.98
C CYS A 136 16.70 -22.65 -5.71
N GLY A 137 17.12 -23.55 -4.80
CA GLY A 137 18.53 -23.72 -4.43
C GLY A 137 19.08 -22.64 -3.48
N ILE A 138 18.19 -21.90 -2.81
CA ILE A 138 18.54 -20.81 -1.91
C ILE A 138 18.36 -21.24 -0.46
N ASP A 139 19.47 -21.46 0.24
CA ASP A 139 19.46 -21.79 1.67
C ASP A 139 19.50 -20.52 2.52
N ILE A 140 18.45 -20.28 3.26
CA ILE A 140 18.30 -19.14 4.15
C ILE A 140 19.16 -19.32 5.40
N ASP A 141 19.97 -18.32 5.73
CA ASP A 141 20.71 -18.24 7.00
C ASP A 141 19.83 -17.59 8.06
N LYS A 142 19.38 -16.37 7.81
CA LYS A 142 18.48 -15.63 8.72
C LYS A 142 17.60 -14.62 7.99
N CYS A 143 16.46 -14.32 8.60
CA CYS A 143 15.64 -13.17 8.26
C CYS A 143 16.19 -11.95 9.02
N VAL A 144 16.58 -10.90 8.29
CA VAL A 144 17.15 -9.66 8.87
C VAL A 144 16.10 -8.56 9.00
N TYR A 145 15.04 -8.63 8.22
CA TYR A 145 13.91 -7.71 8.28
C TYR A 145 12.66 -8.38 7.73
N GLU A 146 11.51 -8.08 8.31
CA GLU A 146 10.21 -8.51 7.80
C GLU A 146 9.16 -7.43 8.03
N ARG A 147 8.24 -7.30 7.08
CA ARG A 147 7.12 -6.37 7.19
C ARG A 147 5.90 -6.87 6.42
N LYS A 148 4.74 -6.71 7.06
CA LYS A 148 3.42 -6.86 6.45
C LYS A 148 3.00 -5.50 5.93
N TRP A 149 2.69 -5.41 4.65
CA TRP A 149 2.22 -4.20 4.02
C TRP A 149 0.75 -4.31 3.67
N TYR A 150 0.02 -3.22 3.88
CA TYR A 150 -1.19 -2.91 3.14
C TYR A 150 -0.73 -2.17 1.89
N TYR A 151 -0.74 -2.85 0.77
CA TYR A 151 -0.16 -2.38 -0.47
C TYR A 151 -1.22 -2.29 -1.55
N PHE A 152 -1.03 -1.40 -2.52
CA PHE A 152 -1.89 -1.25 -3.67
C PHE A 152 -3.36 -1.03 -3.30
N PRO A 153 -3.72 0.18 -2.78
CA PRO A 153 -5.11 0.54 -2.50
C PRO A 153 -5.95 0.47 -3.76
N HIS A 154 -7.12 -0.15 -3.66
CA HIS A 154 -8.03 -0.33 -4.79
C HIS A 154 -9.48 -0.44 -4.33
N VAL A 155 -10.39 -0.33 -5.29
CA VAL A 155 -11.78 -0.74 -5.12
C VAL A 155 -12.08 -1.94 -6.01
N PHE A 156 -13.06 -2.76 -5.62
CA PHE A 156 -13.42 -3.93 -6.42
C PHE A 156 -14.19 -3.55 -7.68
N GLU A 157 -14.25 -4.49 -8.63
CA GLU A 157 -14.81 -4.30 -9.98
C GLU A 157 -16.20 -3.68 -9.97
N LYS A 158 -17.05 -4.05 -8.98
CA LYS A 158 -18.40 -3.50 -8.85
C LYS A 158 -18.38 -2.01 -8.51
N ASP A 159 -17.58 -1.62 -7.52
CA ASP A 159 -17.50 -0.23 -7.09
C ASP A 159 -16.80 0.65 -8.14
N TYR A 160 -15.82 0.08 -8.86
CA TYR A 160 -15.22 0.72 -10.04
C TYR A 160 -16.27 0.97 -11.13
N ALA A 161 -17.04 -0.05 -11.50
CA ALA A 161 -18.09 0.06 -12.52
C ALA A 161 -19.24 1.01 -12.11
N ASP A 162 -19.49 1.14 -10.79
CA ASP A 162 -20.42 2.10 -10.21
C ASP A 162 -19.88 3.55 -10.19
N GLY A 163 -18.70 3.80 -10.76
CA GLY A 163 -18.10 5.13 -10.89
C GLY A 163 -17.51 5.65 -9.58
N TRP A 164 -16.80 4.83 -8.83
CA TRP A 164 -16.21 5.23 -7.55
C TRP A 164 -15.21 6.39 -7.72
N TYR A 165 -14.33 6.33 -8.72
CA TYR A 165 -13.33 7.38 -8.96
C TYR A 165 -13.97 8.70 -9.36
N GLU A 166 -14.95 8.67 -10.24
CA GLU A 166 -15.69 9.86 -10.67
C GLU A 166 -16.44 10.51 -9.49
N LYS A 167 -16.95 9.70 -8.58
CA LYS A 167 -17.62 10.21 -7.37
C LYS A 167 -16.61 10.90 -6.44
N VAL A 168 -15.43 10.34 -6.24
CA VAL A 168 -14.36 10.98 -5.42
C VAL A 168 -13.85 12.23 -6.12
N GLU A 169 -13.62 12.19 -7.44
CA GLU A 169 -13.24 13.38 -8.21
C GLU A 169 -14.27 14.52 -8.10
N SER A 170 -15.55 14.20 -8.08
CA SER A 170 -16.62 15.20 -7.92
C SER A 170 -16.64 15.86 -6.53
N MET A 171 -15.94 15.27 -5.58
CA MET A 171 -15.80 15.81 -4.21
C MET A 171 -14.58 16.74 -4.05
N GLN A 172 -13.70 16.81 -5.05
CA GLN A 172 -12.50 17.66 -4.96
C GLN A 172 -12.91 19.14 -4.71
N GLY A 173 -12.36 19.72 -3.66
CA GLY A 173 -12.65 21.09 -3.21
C GLY A 173 -13.88 21.23 -2.31
N GLN A 174 -14.72 20.22 -2.16
CA GLN A 174 -15.83 20.27 -1.22
C GLN A 174 -15.27 20.37 0.22
N LEU A 175 -15.86 21.25 1.03
CA LEU A 175 -15.39 21.56 2.38
C LEU A 175 -13.88 21.89 2.43
N ASN A 176 -13.37 22.51 1.37
CA ASN A 176 -11.95 22.86 1.22
C ASN A 176 -10.98 21.66 1.30
N THR A 177 -11.45 20.48 0.96
CA THR A 177 -10.70 19.22 1.04
C THR A 177 -10.44 18.65 -0.34
N TYR A 178 -9.23 18.18 -0.54
CA TYR A 178 -8.77 17.55 -1.77
C TYR A 178 -8.16 16.19 -1.44
N TYR A 179 -8.34 15.20 -2.32
CA TYR A 179 -7.87 13.83 -2.13
C TYR A 179 -6.82 13.51 -3.19
N ALA A 180 -5.68 13.02 -2.74
CA ALA A 180 -4.58 12.60 -3.60
C ALA A 180 -3.90 11.34 -3.04
N GLY A 181 -2.81 10.92 -3.66
CA GLY A 181 -2.05 9.74 -3.25
C GLY A 181 -2.40 8.52 -4.09
N GLU A 182 -1.87 7.37 -3.67
CA GLU A 182 -1.84 6.13 -4.44
C GLU A 182 -3.23 5.67 -4.91
N ILE A 183 -4.27 5.81 -4.06
CA ILE A 183 -5.64 5.40 -4.40
C ILE A 183 -6.25 6.20 -5.56
N MET A 184 -5.83 7.46 -5.74
CA MET A 184 -6.35 8.35 -6.79
C MET A 184 -5.54 8.26 -8.09
N SER A 185 -4.46 7.50 -8.09
CA SER A 185 -3.59 7.24 -9.23
C SER A 185 -3.34 5.74 -9.36
N PHE A 186 -2.49 5.33 -10.26
CA PHE A 186 -1.96 3.98 -10.25
C PHE A 186 -0.83 3.87 -9.19
N GLY A 187 -0.59 2.68 -8.65
CA GLY A 187 0.32 2.45 -7.52
C GLY A 187 1.81 2.59 -7.83
N ASP A 188 2.21 3.54 -8.65
CA ASP A 188 3.62 3.89 -8.87
C ASP A 188 3.89 5.39 -8.63
N MET A 189 5.16 5.76 -8.58
CA MET A 189 5.57 7.13 -8.27
C MET A 189 5.25 8.11 -9.39
N GLU A 190 5.42 7.72 -10.64
CA GLU A 190 5.20 8.60 -11.79
C GLU A 190 3.73 9.02 -11.87
N GLU A 191 2.82 8.06 -11.81
CA GLU A 191 1.37 8.30 -11.86
C GLU A 191 0.91 9.16 -10.67
N THR A 192 1.44 8.87 -9.47
CA THR A 192 1.10 9.65 -8.27
C THR A 192 1.59 11.10 -8.37
N VAL A 193 2.78 11.34 -8.89
CA VAL A 193 3.31 12.70 -9.12
C VAL A 193 2.49 13.43 -10.18
N GLN A 194 2.17 12.74 -11.29
CA GLN A 194 1.41 13.34 -12.39
C GLN A 194 -0.02 13.71 -11.95
N TYR A 195 -0.70 12.82 -11.23
CA TYR A 195 -2.01 13.12 -10.65
C TYR A 195 -1.96 14.31 -9.68
N SER A 196 -0.96 14.33 -8.80
CA SER A 196 -0.81 15.41 -7.82
C SER A 196 -0.55 16.76 -8.48
N LYS A 197 0.25 16.78 -9.55
CA LYS A 197 0.50 17.97 -10.36
C LYS A 197 -0.79 18.47 -11.01
N ASP A 198 -1.54 17.60 -11.67
CA ASP A 198 -2.82 17.91 -12.28
C ASP A 198 -3.83 18.47 -11.26
N LEU A 199 -3.91 17.87 -10.07
CA LEU A 199 -4.75 18.36 -8.98
C LEU A 199 -4.41 19.81 -8.60
N VAL A 200 -3.11 20.10 -8.45
CA VAL A 200 -2.66 21.45 -8.11
C VAL A 200 -2.97 22.42 -9.24
N GLU A 201 -2.70 22.08 -10.49
CA GLU A 201 -3.00 22.94 -11.65
C GLU A 201 -4.50 23.24 -11.81
N ARG A 202 -5.39 22.33 -11.40
CA ARG A 202 -6.86 22.52 -11.48
C ARG A 202 -7.43 23.37 -10.36
N PHE A 203 -6.86 23.32 -9.16
CA PHE A 203 -7.54 23.85 -7.95
C PHE A 203 -6.74 24.88 -7.15
N PHE A 204 -5.49 25.13 -7.49
CA PHE A 204 -4.60 26.05 -6.79
C PHE A 204 -3.91 27.05 -7.71
#